data_a0288815aaa596813d5d9b4c65a13b77
#
_entry.id   a0288815aaa596813d5d9b4c65a13b77
#
_cell.length_a   1.000
_cell.length_b   1.000
_cell.length_c   1.000
_cell.angle_alpha   90.00
_cell.angle_beta   90.00
_cell.angle_gamma   90.00
#
_symmetry.space_group_name_H-M   'P 1'
#
loop_
_entity.id
_entity.type
_entity.pdbx_description
1 polymer ?
#
loop_
_entity_poly.entity_id
_entity_poly.type
_entity_poly.pdbx_seq_one_letter_code
_entity_poly.pdbx_strand_id
1 'polypeptide(L)'
;MALPNSGPLTLDAIHVEAGGSSSTQASINDSDIRGLIGKSSGAQMSFNEWYGATNTVTVSQTVSSSTNNYNIASSRPGTYSAGNTAFTLTVNPGVTIGTNSTSGTSLTMGTPWSSGDTVTINNYGTIKGGGG
;
A
#
# COMPACT_ATOMS: atom_id res chain seq x y z
N MET A 1 2.75 -7.41 6.55
CA MET A 1 3.74 -8.52 6.72
C MET A 1 3.34 -9.64 5.78
N ALA A 2 4.27 -10.34 5.17
CA ALA A 2 3.97 -11.44 4.26
C ALA A 2 4.14 -12.80 4.95
N LEU A 3 3.42 -13.80 4.48
CA LEU A 3 3.61 -15.17 4.91
C LEU A 3 5.00 -15.69 4.50
N PRO A 4 5.58 -16.67 5.22
CA PRO A 4 6.90 -17.22 4.86
C PRO A 4 6.88 -17.86 3.47
N ASN A 5 8.04 -17.89 2.81
CA ASN A 5 8.20 -18.53 1.49
C ASN A 5 8.46 -20.04 1.60
N SER A 6 8.76 -20.54 2.79
CA SER A 6 9.05 -21.96 3.05
C SER A 6 8.98 -22.25 4.55
N GLY A 7 9.03 -23.52 4.90
CA GLY A 7 8.99 -23.95 6.29
C GLY A 7 7.57 -24.07 6.86
N PRO A 8 7.39 -24.05 8.19
CA PRO A 8 6.07 -24.22 8.80
C PRO A 8 5.11 -23.08 8.41
N LEU A 9 3.91 -23.47 7.97
CA LEU A 9 2.81 -22.56 7.67
C LEU A 9 1.56 -23.08 8.36
N THR A 10 0.89 -22.23 9.14
CA THR A 10 -0.32 -22.59 9.86
C THR A 10 -1.52 -21.83 9.35
N LEU A 11 -2.72 -22.38 9.53
CA LEU A 11 -3.95 -21.68 9.21
C LEU A 11 -4.12 -20.40 10.04
N ASP A 12 -3.64 -20.41 11.29
CA ASP A 12 -3.63 -19.21 12.14
C ASP A 12 -2.78 -18.09 11.54
N ALA A 13 -1.58 -18.42 11.03
CA ALA A 13 -0.72 -17.43 10.37
C ALA A 13 -1.38 -16.86 9.10
N ILE A 14 -2.05 -17.70 8.31
CA ILE A 14 -2.79 -17.27 7.12
C ILE A 14 -3.95 -16.36 7.51
N HIS A 15 -4.69 -16.73 8.55
CA HIS A 15 -5.82 -15.94 9.05
C HIS A 15 -5.39 -14.55 9.54
N VAL A 16 -4.27 -14.49 10.28
CA VAL A 16 -3.71 -13.21 10.76
C VAL A 16 -3.27 -12.33 9.58
N GLU A 17 -2.62 -12.90 8.56
CA GLU A 17 -2.24 -12.14 7.35
C GLU A 17 -3.48 -11.62 6.60
N ALA A 18 -4.56 -12.37 6.59
CA ALA A 18 -5.82 -11.95 5.99
C ALA A 18 -6.56 -10.84 6.78
N GLY A 19 -6.04 -10.48 7.95
CA GLY A 19 -6.61 -9.44 8.81
C GLY A 19 -7.38 -9.96 10.02
N GLY A 20 -7.36 -11.26 10.26
CA GLY A 20 -7.98 -11.88 11.44
C GLY A 20 -7.12 -11.78 12.69
N SER A 21 -7.63 -12.29 13.79
CA SER A 21 -6.92 -12.33 15.06
C SER A 21 -6.38 -13.74 15.34
N SER A 22 -5.16 -13.80 15.88
CA SER A 22 -4.54 -15.09 16.26
C SER A 22 -5.42 -15.84 17.26
N SER A 23 -5.42 -17.15 17.11
CA SER A 23 -6.17 -18.09 17.99
C SER A 23 -7.69 -17.94 17.90
N THR A 24 -8.22 -17.32 16.87
CA THR A 24 -9.65 -17.31 16.59
C THR A 24 -10.02 -18.37 15.55
N GLN A 25 -11.31 -18.70 15.47
CA GLN A 25 -11.79 -19.69 14.52
C GLN A 25 -11.55 -19.20 13.08
N ALA A 26 -11.01 -20.08 12.23
CA ALA A 26 -10.76 -19.80 10.82
C ALA A 26 -10.96 -21.08 9.99
N SER A 27 -11.33 -20.89 8.74
CA SER A 27 -11.45 -21.96 7.75
C SER A 27 -10.69 -21.59 6.49
N ILE A 28 -10.06 -22.57 5.86
CA ILE A 28 -9.37 -22.38 4.58
C ILE A 28 -10.31 -21.85 3.48
N ASN A 29 -11.62 -22.09 3.63
CA ASN A 29 -12.63 -21.60 2.69
C ASN A 29 -13.18 -20.21 3.04
N ASP A 30 -12.70 -19.56 4.09
CA ASP A 30 -13.13 -18.20 4.41
C ASP A 30 -12.71 -17.22 3.30
N SER A 31 -13.60 -16.26 3.00
CA SER A 31 -13.42 -15.37 1.84
C SER A 31 -12.16 -14.51 1.92
N ASP A 32 -11.80 -14.08 3.11
CA ASP A 32 -10.58 -13.30 3.36
C ASP A 32 -9.32 -14.15 3.15
N ILE A 33 -9.32 -15.39 3.65
CA ILE A 33 -8.21 -16.34 3.49
C ILE A 33 -8.04 -16.72 2.02
N ARG A 34 -9.12 -17.07 1.32
CA ARG A 34 -9.10 -17.32 -0.12
C ARG A 34 -8.65 -16.10 -0.92
N GLY A 35 -9.03 -14.90 -0.46
CA GLY A 35 -8.69 -13.64 -1.11
C GLY A 35 -7.19 -13.39 -1.20
N LEU A 36 -6.39 -13.88 -0.25
CA LEU A 36 -4.92 -13.76 -0.29
C LEU A 36 -4.30 -14.40 -1.54
N ILE A 37 -4.92 -15.42 -2.09
CA ILE A 37 -4.44 -16.15 -3.28
C ILE A 37 -5.39 -16.06 -4.47
N GLY A 38 -6.40 -15.19 -4.40
CA GLY A 38 -7.33 -14.94 -5.50
C GLY A 38 -8.26 -16.11 -5.84
N LYS A 39 -8.62 -16.96 -4.87
CA LYS A 39 -9.47 -18.11 -5.10
C LYS A 39 -10.95 -17.83 -4.85
N SER A 40 -11.80 -18.40 -5.70
CA SER A 40 -13.25 -18.35 -5.54
C SER A 40 -13.74 -19.35 -4.51
N SER A 41 -14.99 -19.17 -4.04
CA SER A 41 -15.64 -20.14 -3.15
C SER A 41 -15.72 -21.53 -3.81
N GLY A 42 -15.34 -22.56 -3.07
CA GLY A 42 -15.36 -23.95 -3.55
C GLY A 42 -14.23 -24.31 -4.51
N ALA A 43 -13.30 -23.41 -4.79
CA ALA A 43 -12.14 -23.71 -5.63
C ALA A 43 -11.19 -24.69 -4.92
N GLN A 44 -10.50 -25.51 -5.71
CA GLN A 44 -9.47 -26.39 -5.19
C GLN A 44 -8.27 -25.55 -4.70
N MET A 45 -7.82 -25.83 -3.48
CA MET A 45 -6.73 -25.10 -2.82
C MET A 45 -5.74 -26.06 -2.17
N SER A 46 -4.47 -25.67 -2.15
CA SER A 46 -3.39 -26.38 -1.49
C SER A 46 -2.63 -25.40 -0.59
N PHE A 47 -2.17 -25.85 0.57
CA PHE A 47 -1.47 -25.00 1.56
C PHE A 47 -0.25 -24.28 0.98
N ASN A 48 0.45 -24.89 0.03
CA ASN A 48 1.62 -24.27 -0.58
C ASN A 48 1.29 -23.03 -1.43
N GLU A 49 0.02 -22.81 -1.78
CA GLU A 49 -0.40 -21.61 -2.52
C GLU A 49 -0.32 -20.34 -1.66
N TRP A 50 -0.34 -20.47 -0.33
CA TRP A 50 -0.23 -19.32 0.57
C TRP A 50 1.20 -18.91 0.91
N TYR A 51 2.21 -19.71 0.54
CA TYR A 51 3.59 -19.29 0.78
C TYR A 51 3.89 -17.97 0.07
N GLY A 52 4.44 -17.01 0.81
CA GLY A 52 4.75 -15.67 0.28
C GLY A 52 3.55 -14.77 0.04
N ALA A 53 2.33 -15.21 0.33
CA ALA A 53 1.14 -14.38 0.17
C ALA A 53 1.16 -13.18 1.13
N THR A 54 0.59 -12.08 0.69
CA THR A 54 0.51 -10.85 1.48
C THR A 54 -0.82 -10.14 1.22
N ASN A 55 -1.36 -9.55 2.26
CA ASN A 55 -2.55 -8.71 2.16
C ASN A 55 -2.14 -7.28 1.81
N THR A 56 -1.80 -7.06 0.54
CA THR A 56 -1.39 -5.73 0.06
C THR A 56 -2.60 -4.85 -0.19
N VAL A 57 -2.61 -3.68 0.45
CA VAL A 57 -3.61 -2.64 0.23
C VAL A 57 -3.10 -1.70 -0.85
N THR A 58 -3.85 -1.53 -1.93
CA THR A 58 -3.53 -0.56 -2.98
C THR A 58 -4.22 0.77 -2.67
N VAL A 59 -3.45 1.84 -2.56
CA VAL A 59 -3.93 3.18 -2.27
C VAL A 59 -3.48 4.12 -3.37
N SER A 60 -4.42 4.87 -3.93
CA SER A 60 -4.14 5.83 -5.00
C SER A 60 -4.54 7.24 -4.57
N GLN A 61 -3.68 8.21 -4.90
CA GLN A 61 -3.94 9.63 -4.69
C GLN A 61 -3.61 10.38 -5.97
N THR A 62 -4.46 11.31 -6.35
CA THR A 62 -4.27 12.13 -7.55
C THR A 62 -4.18 13.60 -7.18
N VAL A 63 -3.15 14.28 -7.65
CA VAL A 63 -3.03 15.74 -7.58
C VAL A 63 -3.58 16.30 -8.87
N SER A 64 -4.78 16.87 -8.81
CA SER A 64 -5.54 17.38 -9.95
C SER A 64 -5.50 18.90 -10.08
N SER A 65 -4.94 19.59 -9.08
CA SER A 65 -4.76 21.04 -9.06
C SER A 65 -3.38 21.41 -8.61
N SER A 66 -2.80 22.46 -9.17
CA SER A 66 -1.48 22.94 -8.78
C SER A 66 -1.45 23.33 -7.31
N THR A 67 -0.38 22.96 -6.62
CA THR A 67 -0.21 23.15 -5.18
C THR A 67 1.24 23.35 -4.83
N ASN A 68 1.50 23.76 -3.60
CA ASN A 68 2.85 23.93 -3.07
C ASN A 68 3.05 23.08 -1.83
N ASN A 69 4.30 22.68 -1.63
CA ASN A 69 4.73 21.98 -0.41
C ASN A 69 3.89 20.73 -0.11
N TYR A 70 3.70 19.89 -1.13
CA TYR A 70 2.86 18.71 -1.03
C TYR A 70 3.53 17.62 -0.18
N ASN A 71 2.81 17.16 0.84
CA ASN A 71 3.27 16.08 1.73
C ASN A 71 2.41 14.84 1.49
N ILE A 72 3.03 13.78 0.96
CA ILE A 72 2.32 12.56 0.59
C ILE A 72 1.70 11.88 1.83
N ALA A 73 2.45 11.76 2.92
CA ALA A 73 1.96 11.11 4.13
C ALA A 73 0.76 11.82 4.74
N SER A 74 0.76 13.16 4.71
CA SER A 74 -0.36 13.96 5.22
C SER A 74 -1.61 13.89 4.35
N SER A 75 -1.45 13.56 3.06
CA SER A 75 -2.53 13.55 2.07
C SER A 75 -3.07 12.15 1.81
N ARG A 76 -2.44 11.11 2.36
CA ARG A 76 -2.87 9.74 2.06
C ARG A 76 -4.23 9.44 2.67
N PRO A 77 -5.07 8.65 1.95
CA PRO A 77 -6.38 8.24 2.45
C PRO A 77 -6.30 7.40 3.71
N GLY A 78 -7.38 7.37 4.48
CA GLY A 78 -7.51 6.56 5.70
C GLY A 78 -7.45 5.06 5.50
N THR A 79 -7.45 4.58 4.25
CA THR A 79 -7.28 3.17 3.89
C THR A 79 -5.82 2.69 3.98
N TYR A 80 -4.88 3.59 4.22
CA TYR A 80 -3.48 3.24 4.41
C TYR A 80 -3.31 2.21 5.53
N SER A 81 -2.55 1.14 5.24
CA SER A 81 -2.20 0.09 6.19
C SER A 81 -0.68 -0.02 6.29
N ALA A 82 -0.13 0.27 7.45
CA ALA A 82 1.32 0.29 7.68
C ALA A 82 1.96 -1.07 7.38
N GLY A 83 3.00 -1.07 6.55
CA GLY A 83 3.75 -2.27 6.17
C GLY A 83 3.13 -3.11 5.06
N ASN A 84 1.91 -2.80 4.61
CA ASN A 84 1.18 -3.58 3.62
C ASN A 84 0.63 -2.73 2.47
N THR A 85 1.06 -1.48 2.34
CA THR A 85 0.48 -0.55 1.36
C THR A 85 1.35 -0.41 0.12
N ALA A 86 0.73 -0.58 -1.05
CA ALA A 86 1.26 -0.13 -2.34
C ALA A 86 0.58 1.20 -2.68
N PHE A 87 1.28 2.31 -2.48
CA PHE A 87 0.76 3.65 -2.68
C PHE A 87 1.18 4.19 -4.05
N THR A 88 0.25 4.78 -4.78
CA THR A 88 0.54 5.45 -6.05
C THR A 88 0.06 6.90 -5.99
N LEU A 89 0.98 7.84 -6.19
CA LEU A 89 0.68 9.25 -6.41
C LEU A 89 0.69 9.54 -7.90
N THR A 90 -0.38 10.13 -8.41
CA THR A 90 -0.44 10.60 -9.80
C THR A 90 -0.54 12.12 -9.80
N VAL A 91 0.34 12.77 -10.55
CA VAL A 91 0.27 14.21 -10.83
C VAL A 91 -0.26 14.39 -12.24
N ASN A 92 -1.43 15.00 -12.39
CA ASN A 92 -2.10 15.16 -13.69
C ASN A 92 -1.33 16.07 -14.64
N PRO A 93 -1.51 15.91 -15.97
CA PRO A 93 -0.96 16.84 -16.94
C PRO A 93 -1.41 18.28 -16.66
N GLY A 94 -0.50 19.24 -16.81
CA GLY A 94 -0.75 20.65 -16.56
C GLY A 94 -0.73 21.06 -15.09
N VAL A 95 -0.64 20.11 -14.17
CA VAL A 95 -0.55 20.39 -12.73
C VAL A 95 0.90 20.63 -12.34
N THR A 96 1.13 21.61 -11.49
CA THR A 96 2.45 21.91 -10.92
C THR A 96 2.43 21.71 -9.41
N ILE A 97 3.34 20.89 -8.91
CA ILE A 97 3.69 20.84 -7.48
C ILE A 97 4.95 21.68 -7.31
N GLY A 98 4.84 22.78 -6.63
CA GLY A 98 5.94 23.72 -6.41
C GLY A 98 6.26 23.92 -4.94
N THR A 99 6.92 25.02 -4.67
CA THR A 99 7.14 25.53 -3.31
C THR A 99 6.94 27.04 -3.30
N ASN A 100 6.52 27.56 -2.17
CA ASN A 100 6.37 28.99 -1.94
C ASN A 100 7.61 29.63 -1.31
N SER A 101 8.71 28.91 -1.26
CA SER A 101 9.96 29.36 -0.65
C SER A 101 11.16 28.92 -1.48
N THR A 102 12.17 29.76 -1.59
CA THR A 102 13.41 29.46 -2.33
C THR A 102 14.20 28.29 -1.71
N SER A 103 14.02 28.05 -0.44
CA SER A 103 14.64 26.91 0.29
C SER A 103 13.63 25.82 0.63
N GLY A 104 12.38 25.92 0.14
CA GLY A 104 11.33 24.98 0.47
C GLY A 104 11.39 23.69 -0.34
N THR A 105 10.75 22.67 0.18
CA THR A 105 10.57 21.38 -0.50
C THR A 105 9.19 21.34 -1.16
N SER A 106 9.17 21.10 -2.47
CA SER A 106 7.93 21.04 -3.22
C SER A 106 7.13 19.78 -2.98
N LEU A 107 7.84 18.65 -2.89
CA LEU A 107 7.25 17.33 -2.66
C LEU A 107 8.06 16.61 -1.60
N THR A 108 7.38 16.12 -0.58
CA THR A 108 7.99 15.27 0.46
C THR A 108 7.18 14.00 0.66
N MET A 109 7.88 12.91 0.94
CA MET A 109 7.25 11.66 1.37
C MET A 109 6.49 11.83 2.68
N GLY A 110 7.05 12.63 3.60
CA GLY A 110 6.51 12.74 4.95
C GLY A 110 6.72 11.47 5.77
N THR A 111 6.11 11.43 6.95
CA THR A 111 6.17 10.30 7.88
C THR A 111 4.80 10.10 8.54
N PRO A 112 4.49 8.91 9.07
CA PRO A 112 5.29 7.69 9.04
C PRO A 112 5.03 6.83 7.79
N TRP A 113 6.05 6.10 7.37
CA TRP A 113 5.96 4.97 6.44
C TRP A 113 6.60 3.77 7.12
N SER A 114 6.12 2.57 6.81
CA SER A 114 6.59 1.35 7.44
C SER A 114 7.36 0.48 6.46
N SER A 115 8.24 -0.34 6.97
CA SER A 115 8.92 -1.36 6.15
C SER A 115 7.87 -2.26 5.48
N GLY A 116 8.01 -2.48 4.19
CA GLY A 116 7.03 -3.20 3.37
C GLY A 116 6.08 -2.31 2.57
N ASP A 117 5.95 -1.02 2.93
CA ASP A 117 5.22 -0.07 2.10
C ASP A 117 6.02 0.25 0.83
N THR A 118 5.30 0.46 -0.26
CA THR A 118 5.87 0.94 -1.52
C THR A 118 5.17 2.23 -1.94
N VAL A 119 5.94 3.17 -2.49
CA VAL A 119 5.41 4.42 -3.02
C VAL A 119 5.87 4.58 -4.45
N THR A 120 4.90 4.75 -5.34
CA THR A 120 5.14 5.01 -6.77
C THR A 120 4.63 6.40 -7.10
N ILE A 121 5.42 7.19 -7.82
CA ILE A 121 5.03 8.51 -8.28
C ILE A 121 4.94 8.50 -9.81
N ASN A 122 3.74 8.70 -10.33
CA ASN A 122 3.47 8.87 -11.75
C ASN A 122 3.31 10.37 -12.04
N ASN A 123 4.36 11.00 -12.50
CA ASN A 123 4.35 12.43 -12.75
C ASN A 123 4.09 12.72 -14.24
N TYR A 124 2.87 13.15 -14.57
CA TYR A 124 2.48 13.63 -15.88
C TYR A 124 2.44 15.16 -15.95
N GLY A 125 2.64 15.83 -14.82
CA GLY A 125 2.71 17.27 -14.70
C GLY A 125 4.14 17.77 -14.47
N THR A 126 4.28 18.71 -13.56
CA THR A 126 5.57 19.31 -13.21
C THR A 126 5.79 19.28 -11.69
N ILE A 127 6.95 18.82 -11.26
CA ILE A 127 7.41 18.98 -9.88
C ILE A 127 8.67 19.84 -9.91
N LYS A 128 8.62 21.02 -9.29
CA LYS A 128 9.74 21.96 -9.31
C LYS A 128 10.09 22.45 -7.92
N GLY A 129 11.39 22.40 -7.60
CA GLY A 129 11.93 22.94 -6.35
C GLY A 129 11.93 24.46 -6.31
N GLY A 130 12.25 25.02 -5.16
CA GLY A 130 12.44 26.45 -4.99
C GLY A 130 13.78 26.89 -5.53
N GLY A 131 13.91 26.91 -6.83
CA GLY A 131 15.11 27.44 -7.47
C GLY A 131 15.18 28.96 -7.39
N GLY A 132 16.38 29.47 -7.17
CA GLY A 132 16.64 30.89 -7.24
C GLY A 132 16.62 31.43 -8.66
#